data_05d0e1685080b7e5fdb6cf248e8a2ecc
#
_entry.id   05d0e1685080b7e5fdb6cf248e8a2ecc
#
_cell.length_a   1.000
_cell.length_b   1.000
_cell.length_c   1.000
_cell.angle_alpha   90.00
_cell.angle_beta   90.00
_cell.angle_gamma   90.00
#
_symmetry.space_group_name_H-M   'P 1'
#
loop_
_entity.id
_entity.type
_entity.pdbx_description
1 polymer ?
#
loop_
_entity_poly.entity_id
_entity_poly.type
_entity_poly.pdbx_seq_one_letter_code
_entity_poly.pdbx_strand_id
1 'polypeptide(L)'
;MLFRSKIEEEYKKNKKNKNDVPIVEFRKECRSFAEKWIEIHKGQFKRLGVVGDWENYYSTMSFDAEAQIVRELGKFLKEGSLYRGYKPVLWSTVEKTALADAEVEYQDHKSDTIYTSFSVRSSKIKELEKSEIIIWTTTPWTIPANKALAYNEALDYVLLQVNDEGDFQNRKIVVAQALLESVIKECGIKNYNEIKKFKGKEFKNTICNHPFLNLGYQAEIPMLEARFVTTEQGTGIVHCAPSHGPDDFNLCLNNGIKAIETVDGDGKYTNNVKLFEGIHIFKANPIVIEKLKEQKNLLSNGELVHSYPHSWRSKAPLVHRATPQWFISMESHKLRDKALKAIDDTTFYPSKGKERLKSMIETRPDWCVSRQRVWGVPLPIFVNKKTKEILVDDEVNENIASIYEKEGSDCWFSDDPQRFLGDKYKAQDYDKLSDIVEVWFDSGSTHSFVLEKRDDLKWPASMYLEGSDQHRGWFHSSLLESCGTRGKAPFESILSHGFVVDGKGLKMSKSLGNVIAPEDILKKYGADILRIWVASSNYAEDLRIDYSILDQHAESYRKIRNTFR
;
A
#
# COMPACT_ATOMS: atom_id res chain seq x y z
N MET A 1 -12.35 -10.35 2.71
CA MET A 1 -11.03 -10.18 3.34
C MET A 1 -11.03 -10.35 4.86
N LEU A 2 -11.95 -9.76 5.60
CA LEU A 2 -12.11 -9.96 7.05
C LEU A 2 -12.31 -11.44 7.44
N PHE A 3 -12.98 -12.22 6.60
CA PHE A 3 -13.30 -13.62 6.85
C PHE A 3 -12.07 -14.51 7.02
N ARG A 4 -11.07 -14.39 6.16
CA ARG A 4 -9.80 -15.12 6.28
C ARG A 4 -9.11 -14.86 7.63
N SER A 5 -9.04 -13.60 8.05
CA SER A 5 -8.40 -13.25 9.33
C SER A 5 -9.11 -13.90 10.52
N LYS A 6 -10.45 -14.00 10.46
CA LYS A 6 -11.23 -14.68 11.50
C LYS A 6 -10.95 -16.16 11.55
N ILE A 7 -10.88 -16.84 10.41
CA ILE A 7 -10.53 -18.26 10.36
C ILE A 7 -9.08 -18.48 10.84
N GLU A 8 -8.14 -17.61 10.43
CA GLU A 8 -6.76 -17.68 10.94
C GLU A 8 -6.67 -17.44 12.46
N GLU A 9 -7.50 -16.55 13.03
CA GLU A 9 -7.61 -16.34 14.47
C GLU A 9 -8.17 -17.58 15.18
N GLU A 10 -9.20 -18.23 14.59
CA GLU A 10 -9.76 -19.49 15.11
C GLU A 10 -8.74 -20.63 15.07
N TYR A 11 -7.97 -20.74 13.99
CA TYR A 11 -6.89 -21.71 13.88
C TYR A 11 -5.83 -21.48 14.97
N LYS A 12 -5.40 -20.23 15.17
CA LYS A 12 -4.45 -19.89 16.24
C LYS A 12 -5.00 -20.24 17.64
N LYS A 13 -6.27 -19.92 17.91
CA LYS A 13 -6.93 -20.29 19.18
C LYS A 13 -6.97 -21.80 19.40
N ASN A 14 -7.17 -22.55 18.32
CA ASN A 14 -7.21 -24.02 18.35
C ASN A 14 -5.81 -24.67 18.19
N LYS A 15 -4.72 -23.87 18.25
CA LYS A 15 -3.33 -24.32 18.05
C LYS A 15 -3.10 -25.06 16.72
N LYS A 16 -3.92 -24.78 15.71
CA LYS A 16 -3.72 -25.27 14.34
C LYS A 16 -2.86 -24.29 13.55
N ASN A 17 -1.94 -24.81 12.75
CA ASN A 17 -1.19 -24.00 11.80
C ASN A 17 -1.88 -24.06 10.43
N LYS A 18 -2.23 -22.92 9.87
CA LYS A 18 -2.88 -22.83 8.54
C LYS A 18 -2.04 -23.44 7.42
N ASN A 19 -0.72 -23.48 7.57
CA ASN A 19 0.19 -24.01 6.56
C ASN A 19 0.16 -25.54 6.48
N ASP A 20 -0.42 -26.21 7.49
CA ASP A 20 -0.57 -27.65 7.55
C ASP A 20 -1.90 -28.11 6.92
N VAL A 21 -2.74 -27.17 6.49
CA VAL A 21 -4.05 -27.44 5.87
C VAL A 21 -3.96 -27.27 4.35
N PRO A 22 -4.52 -28.21 3.55
CA PRO A 22 -4.57 -28.05 2.11
C PRO A 22 -5.26 -26.73 1.71
N ILE A 23 -4.69 -26.03 0.73
CA ILE A 23 -5.18 -24.71 0.29
C ILE A 23 -6.69 -24.74 -0.03
N VAL A 24 -7.14 -25.74 -0.76
CA VAL A 24 -8.55 -25.87 -1.16
C VAL A 24 -9.47 -26.05 0.05
N GLU A 25 -9.05 -26.80 1.06
CA GLU A 25 -9.83 -26.99 2.29
C GLU A 25 -9.96 -25.65 3.05
N PHE A 26 -8.86 -24.93 3.24
CA PHE A 26 -8.89 -23.60 3.85
C PHE A 26 -9.78 -22.63 3.07
N ARG A 27 -9.75 -22.66 1.74
CA ARG A 27 -10.60 -21.82 0.87
C ARG A 27 -12.08 -22.17 1.04
N LYS A 28 -12.44 -23.45 1.13
CA LYS A 28 -13.82 -23.88 1.41
C LYS A 28 -14.33 -23.37 2.76
N GLU A 29 -13.51 -23.41 3.80
CA GLU A 29 -13.88 -22.83 5.10
C GLU A 29 -14.10 -21.32 5.00
N CYS A 30 -13.26 -20.59 4.25
CA CYS A 30 -13.46 -19.16 4.01
C CYS A 30 -14.78 -18.88 3.29
N ARG A 31 -15.12 -19.67 2.27
CA ARG A 31 -16.37 -19.54 1.50
C ARG A 31 -17.59 -19.79 2.40
N SER A 32 -17.61 -20.89 3.13
CA SER A 32 -18.70 -21.22 4.05
C SER A 32 -18.89 -20.17 5.15
N PHE A 33 -17.79 -19.60 5.66
CA PHE A 33 -17.86 -18.51 6.62
C PHE A 33 -18.46 -17.25 6.00
N ALA A 34 -18.10 -16.91 4.76
CA ALA A 34 -18.65 -15.78 4.04
C ALA A 34 -20.15 -15.95 3.77
N GLU A 35 -20.58 -17.12 3.30
CA GLU A 35 -21.99 -17.49 3.07
C GLU A 35 -22.83 -17.30 4.34
N LYS A 36 -22.35 -17.80 5.47
CA LYS A 36 -23.03 -17.59 6.77
C LYS A 36 -23.23 -16.10 7.07
N TRP A 37 -22.25 -15.25 6.80
CA TRP A 37 -22.36 -13.82 7.06
C TRP A 37 -23.26 -13.10 6.06
N ILE A 38 -23.35 -13.56 4.82
CA ILE A 38 -24.31 -13.05 3.84
C ILE A 38 -25.74 -13.21 4.38
N GLU A 39 -26.10 -14.39 4.87
CA GLU A 39 -27.43 -14.64 5.42
C GLU A 39 -27.72 -13.80 6.69
N ILE A 40 -26.74 -13.60 7.56
CA ILE A 40 -26.87 -12.70 8.71
C ILE A 40 -27.13 -11.27 8.24
N HIS A 41 -26.34 -10.75 7.29
CA HIS A 41 -26.49 -9.40 6.77
C HIS A 41 -27.82 -9.20 6.03
N LYS A 42 -28.28 -10.16 5.23
CA LYS A 42 -29.63 -10.12 4.64
C LYS A 42 -30.72 -9.90 5.70
N GLY A 43 -30.68 -10.70 6.77
CA GLY A 43 -31.61 -10.54 7.90
C GLY A 43 -31.55 -9.17 8.55
N GLN A 44 -30.36 -8.63 8.77
CA GLN A 44 -30.15 -7.31 9.36
C GLN A 44 -30.65 -6.19 8.46
N PHE A 45 -30.33 -6.21 7.15
CA PHE A 45 -30.80 -5.22 6.20
C PHE A 45 -32.33 -5.25 6.01
N LYS A 46 -32.93 -6.45 5.89
CA LYS A 46 -34.40 -6.61 5.85
C LYS A 46 -35.04 -6.01 7.11
N ARG A 47 -34.43 -6.23 8.29
CA ARG A 47 -34.93 -5.66 9.56
C ARG A 47 -34.82 -4.14 9.61
N LEU A 48 -33.82 -3.53 8.97
CA LEU A 48 -33.66 -2.08 8.82
C LEU A 48 -34.63 -1.48 7.79
N GLY A 49 -35.34 -2.30 7.04
CA GLY A 49 -36.27 -1.88 5.99
C GLY A 49 -35.58 -1.49 4.69
N VAL A 50 -34.37 -1.99 4.44
CA VAL A 50 -33.71 -1.85 3.13
C VAL A 50 -34.43 -2.75 2.13
N VAL A 51 -34.81 -2.16 0.99
CA VAL A 51 -35.46 -2.86 -0.11
C VAL A 51 -34.40 -3.28 -1.13
N GLY A 52 -34.48 -4.51 -1.62
CA GLY A 52 -33.57 -5.04 -2.62
C GLY A 52 -33.99 -6.45 -3.07
N ASP A 53 -33.40 -6.93 -4.15
CA ASP A 53 -33.53 -8.31 -4.61
C ASP A 53 -32.60 -9.22 -3.80
N TRP A 54 -33.12 -9.73 -2.69
CA TRP A 54 -32.36 -10.52 -1.72
C TRP A 54 -32.04 -11.93 -2.20
N GLU A 55 -32.78 -12.44 -3.18
CA GLU A 55 -32.56 -13.77 -3.73
C GLU A 55 -31.57 -13.74 -4.91
N ASN A 56 -31.51 -12.64 -5.62
CA ASN A 56 -30.63 -12.47 -6.77
C ASN A 56 -29.53 -11.41 -6.50
N TYR A 57 -28.91 -11.48 -5.33
CA TYR A 57 -27.75 -10.62 -5.00
C TYR A 57 -26.51 -11.05 -5.79
N TYR A 58 -25.55 -10.17 -5.93
CA TYR A 58 -24.23 -10.50 -6.47
C TYR A 58 -23.18 -10.73 -5.37
N SER A 59 -22.17 -11.52 -5.69
CA SER A 59 -21.03 -11.77 -4.81
C SER A 59 -19.75 -11.95 -5.65
N THR A 60 -18.64 -11.35 -5.22
CA THR A 60 -17.33 -11.54 -5.88
C THR A 60 -16.78 -12.96 -5.73
N MET A 61 -17.39 -13.80 -4.89
CA MET A 61 -17.04 -15.22 -4.74
C MET A 61 -17.98 -16.16 -5.52
N SER A 62 -18.97 -15.66 -6.27
CA SER A 62 -19.75 -16.48 -7.18
C SER A 62 -18.88 -16.88 -8.39
N PHE A 63 -19.12 -18.06 -8.94
CA PHE A 63 -18.27 -18.62 -9.99
C PHE A 63 -18.27 -17.79 -11.27
N ASP A 64 -19.40 -17.22 -11.62
CA ASP A 64 -19.54 -16.27 -12.73
C ASP A 64 -18.75 -14.98 -12.51
N ALA A 65 -18.74 -14.46 -11.28
CA ALA A 65 -17.92 -13.28 -10.94
C ALA A 65 -16.43 -13.62 -10.98
N GLU A 66 -16.00 -14.75 -10.38
CA GLU A 66 -14.60 -15.21 -10.44
C GLU A 66 -14.13 -15.35 -11.89
N ALA A 67 -14.96 -15.92 -12.78
CA ALA A 67 -14.67 -16.04 -14.21
C ALA A 67 -14.56 -14.67 -14.91
N GLN A 68 -15.46 -13.75 -14.60
CA GLN A 68 -15.43 -12.43 -15.23
C GLN A 68 -14.27 -11.58 -14.76
N ILE A 69 -13.85 -11.68 -13.49
CA ILE A 69 -12.62 -11.04 -12.97
C ILE A 69 -11.41 -11.53 -13.76
N VAL A 70 -11.31 -12.82 -14.07
CA VAL A 70 -10.25 -13.37 -14.92
C VAL A 70 -10.30 -12.79 -16.33
N ARG A 71 -11.49 -12.67 -16.93
CA ARG A 71 -11.65 -12.04 -18.27
C ARG A 71 -11.21 -10.57 -18.27
N GLU A 72 -11.56 -9.81 -17.21
CA GLU A 72 -11.12 -8.40 -17.09
C GLU A 72 -9.59 -8.30 -16.96
N LEU A 73 -8.97 -9.12 -16.13
CA LEU A 73 -7.52 -9.17 -15.99
C LEU A 73 -6.82 -9.57 -17.31
N GLY A 74 -7.43 -10.51 -18.04
CA GLY A 74 -6.95 -10.96 -19.36
C GLY A 74 -6.89 -9.84 -20.38
N LYS A 75 -7.79 -8.86 -20.32
CA LYS A 75 -7.75 -7.67 -21.20
C LYS A 75 -6.50 -6.84 -20.96
N PHE A 76 -6.14 -6.58 -19.70
CA PHE A 76 -4.89 -5.87 -19.35
C PHE A 76 -3.65 -6.68 -19.73
N LEU A 77 -3.71 -8.00 -19.61
CA LEU A 77 -2.62 -8.89 -20.00
C LEU A 77 -2.41 -8.84 -21.53
N LYS A 78 -3.48 -8.96 -22.30
CA LYS A 78 -3.46 -8.93 -23.77
C LYS A 78 -2.89 -7.62 -24.32
N GLU A 79 -3.25 -6.50 -23.72
CA GLU A 79 -2.76 -5.18 -24.12
C GLU A 79 -1.34 -4.88 -23.63
N GLY A 80 -0.74 -5.74 -22.81
CA GLY A 80 0.58 -5.53 -22.22
C GLY A 80 0.61 -4.47 -21.11
N SER A 81 -0.55 -4.04 -20.60
CA SER A 81 -0.65 -3.11 -19.46
C SER A 81 -0.37 -3.82 -18.14
N LEU A 82 -0.67 -5.12 -18.05
CA LEU A 82 -0.31 -5.98 -16.93
C LEU A 82 1.08 -6.55 -17.13
N TYR A 83 2.00 -6.26 -16.21
CA TYR A 83 3.39 -6.68 -16.31
C TYR A 83 3.96 -7.13 -14.97
N ARG A 84 5.01 -7.93 -15.01
CA ARG A 84 5.79 -8.33 -13.83
C ARG A 84 6.91 -7.34 -13.59
N GLY A 85 6.96 -6.72 -12.40
CA GLY A 85 8.00 -5.78 -12.01
C GLY A 85 8.69 -6.20 -10.72
N TYR A 86 9.97 -5.84 -10.58
CA TYR A 86 10.73 -5.95 -9.34
C TYR A 86 10.92 -4.55 -8.78
N LYS A 87 10.07 -4.16 -7.83
CA LYS A 87 10.01 -2.79 -7.27
C LYS A 87 9.76 -2.84 -5.77
N PRO A 88 10.15 -1.79 -5.01
CA PRO A 88 9.70 -1.64 -3.63
C PRO A 88 8.18 -1.47 -3.59
N VAL A 89 7.53 -2.31 -2.80
CA VAL A 89 6.11 -2.23 -2.49
C VAL A 89 5.93 -2.16 -0.98
N LEU A 90 4.82 -1.60 -0.51
CA LEU A 90 4.45 -1.69 0.89
C LEU A 90 4.20 -3.15 1.24
N TRP A 91 4.88 -3.63 2.26
CA TRP A 91 4.92 -5.02 2.68
C TRP A 91 4.59 -5.17 4.17
N SER A 92 3.69 -6.08 4.47
CA SER A 92 3.41 -6.52 5.84
C SER A 92 4.22 -7.77 6.17
N THR A 93 5.14 -7.68 7.10
CA THR A 93 5.90 -8.84 7.60
C THR A 93 5.05 -9.79 8.43
N VAL A 94 3.95 -9.30 9.01
CA VAL A 94 2.99 -10.10 9.79
C VAL A 94 2.07 -10.90 8.87
N GLU A 95 1.56 -10.27 7.81
CA GLU A 95 0.63 -10.88 6.84
C GLU A 95 1.37 -11.54 5.67
N LYS A 96 2.67 -11.27 5.53
CA LYS A 96 3.59 -11.79 4.49
C LYS A 96 3.06 -11.54 3.08
N THR A 97 2.67 -10.30 2.80
CA THR A 97 2.07 -9.91 1.52
C THR A 97 2.30 -8.44 1.21
N ALA A 98 2.27 -8.10 -0.07
CA ALA A 98 2.17 -6.73 -0.54
C ALA A 98 0.81 -6.10 -0.18
N LEU A 99 0.78 -4.78 0.00
CA LEU A 99 -0.43 -3.98 0.21
C LEU A 99 -0.49 -2.85 -0.81
N ALA A 100 -1.72 -2.49 -1.24
CA ALA A 100 -1.98 -1.26 -1.97
C ALA A 100 -2.30 -0.11 -1.01
N ASP A 101 -2.25 1.14 -1.50
CA ASP A 101 -2.51 2.34 -0.70
C ASP A 101 -3.85 2.31 0.05
N ALA A 102 -4.88 1.70 -0.55
CA ALA A 102 -6.20 1.54 0.07
C ALA A 102 -6.21 0.59 1.28
N GLU A 103 -5.16 -0.19 1.47
CA GLU A 103 -4.99 -1.13 2.59
C GLU A 103 -4.09 -0.55 3.71
N VAL A 104 -3.71 0.72 3.61
CA VAL A 104 -2.78 1.39 4.52
C VAL A 104 -3.50 2.42 5.38
N GLU A 105 -3.20 2.42 6.67
CA GLU A 105 -3.61 3.45 7.62
C GLU A 105 -2.35 4.12 8.18
N TYR A 106 -2.42 5.41 8.43
CA TYR A 106 -1.32 6.14 9.05
C TYR A 106 -1.61 6.31 10.55
N GLN A 107 -0.62 5.98 11.37
CA GLN A 107 -0.69 6.08 12.83
C GLN A 107 0.60 6.68 13.36
N ASP A 108 0.54 7.31 14.53
CA ASP A 108 1.74 7.76 15.23
C ASP A 108 2.63 6.56 15.58
N HIS A 109 3.87 6.64 15.16
CA HIS A 109 4.88 5.61 15.38
C HIS A 109 6.16 6.24 15.89
N LYS A 110 6.75 5.59 16.89
CA LYS A 110 8.04 5.99 17.46
C LYS A 110 9.15 5.27 16.73
N SER A 111 9.99 6.02 16.02
CA SER A 111 11.15 5.50 15.28
C SER A 111 12.46 5.97 15.89
N ASP A 112 13.47 5.11 15.84
CA ASP A 112 14.85 5.52 16.11
C ASP A 112 15.33 6.45 15.00
N THR A 113 16.08 7.50 15.37
CA THR A 113 16.72 8.40 14.43
C THR A 113 18.23 8.36 14.59
N ILE A 114 18.98 8.52 13.52
CA ILE A 114 20.44 8.61 13.55
C ILE A 114 20.97 9.70 12.63
N TYR A 115 22.05 10.33 13.08
CA TYR A 115 22.97 11.08 12.22
C TYR A 115 24.22 10.20 12.02
N THR A 116 24.55 9.88 10.78
CA THR A 116 25.68 9.00 10.46
C THR A 116 26.48 9.52 9.29
N SER A 117 27.77 9.18 9.26
CA SER A 117 28.72 9.68 8.29
C SER A 117 29.10 8.65 7.23
N PHE A 118 29.34 9.15 6.03
CA PHE A 118 29.92 8.43 4.90
C PHE A 118 31.22 9.14 4.50
N SER A 119 32.38 8.51 4.67
CA SER A 119 33.66 9.13 4.33
C SER A 119 33.81 9.32 2.81
N VAL A 120 34.27 10.47 2.38
CA VAL A 120 34.53 10.76 0.97
C VAL A 120 35.71 9.95 0.49
N ARG A 121 35.54 9.13 -0.53
CA ARG A 121 36.55 8.33 -1.20
C ARG A 121 37.25 9.10 -2.30
N SER A 122 36.49 9.80 -3.13
CA SER A 122 36.98 10.65 -4.21
C SER A 122 36.00 11.77 -4.54
N SER A 123 36.53 12.95 -4.87
CA SER A 123 35.73 14.09 -5.29
C SER A 123 36.57 15.00 -6.20
N LYS A 124 35.89 15.79 -7.05
CA LYS A 124 36.52 16.89 -7.79
C LYS A 124 36.84 18.09 -6.89
N ILE A 125 36.18 18.20 -5.77
CA ILE A 125 36.42 19.23 -4.75
C ILE A 125 37.56 18.74 -3.86
N LYS A 126 38.76 19.28 -4.02
CA LYS A 126 39.95 18.84 -3.27
C LYS A 126 39.77 18.94 -1.75
N GLU A 127 39.07 19.96 -1.28
CA GLU A 127 38.83 20.21 0.13
C GLU A 127 37.98 19.12 0.78
N LEU A 128 37.21 18.35 -0.02
CA LEU A 128 36.44 17.20 0.47
C LEU A 128 37.29 15.94 0.72
N GLU A 129 38.55 15.94 0.35
CA GLU A 129 39.44 14.84 0.71
C GLU A 129 39.49 14.65 2.24
N LYS A 130 39.28 13.40 2.68
CA LYS A 130 39.18 13.03 4.10
C LYS A 130 38.05 13.71 4.85
N SER A 131 37.01 14.18 4.16
CA SER A 131 35.76 14.64 4.77
C SER A 131 34.69 13.55 4.83
N GLU A 132 33.62 13.85 5.52
CA GLU A 132 32.51 12.97 5.75
C GLU A 132 31.19 13.63 5.37
N ILE A 133 30.40 12.95 4.61
CA ILE A 133 29.03 13.36 4.26
C ILE A 133 28.10 12.89 5.37
N ILE A 134 27.36 13.80 5.99
CA ILE A 134 26.43 13.46 7.07
C ILE A 134 25.03 13.29 6.51
N ILE A 135 24.40 12.16 6.87
CA ILE A 135 22.99 11.91 6.58
C ILE A 135 22.19 11.74 7.88
N TRP A 136 20.89 11.91 7.77
CA TRP A 136 19.92 11.62 8.81
C TRP A 136 18.89 10.64 8.29
N THR A 137 18.47 9.69 9.15
CA THR A 137 17.41 8.75 8.80
C THR A 137 16.58 8.34 10.03
N THR A 138 15.30 8.03 9.80
CA THR A 138 14.38 7.42 10.78
C THR A 138 14.35 5.90 10.67
N THR A 139 15.09 5.31 9.74
CA THR A 139 15.12 3.87 9.47
C THR A 139 16.56 3.35 9.48
N PRO A 140 17.25 3.31 10.64
CA PRO A 140 18.64 2.84 10.72
C PRO A 140 18.86 1.46 10.08
N TRP A 141 17.85 0.59 10.13
CA TRP A 141 17.89 -0.74 9.53
C TRP A 141 18.08 -0.74 8.00
N THR A 142 17.87 0.39 7.30
CA THR A 142 18.13 0.47 5.85
C THR A 142 19.58 0.80 5.49
N ILE A 143 20.39 1.26 6.45
CA ILE A 143 21.82 1.59 6.22
C ILE A 143 22.61 0.42 5.63
N PRO A 144 22.48 -0.84 6.10
CA PRO A 144 23.18 -1.97 5.48
C PRO A 144 22.82 -2.22 4.01
N ALA A 145 21.67 -1.71 3.54
CA ALA A 145 21.22 -1.83 2.15
C ALA A 145 21.51 -0.57 1.31
N ASN A 146 22.26 0.40 1.83
CA ASN A 146 22.61 1.63 1.12
C ASN A 146 23.35 1.34 -0.19
N LYS A 147 23.02 2.13 -1.25
CA LYS A 147 23.67 2.05 -2.57
C LYS A 147 24.06 3.40 -3.14
N ALA A 148 23.52 4.49 -2.62
CA ALA A 148 23.84 5.86 -3.07
C ALA A 148 23.55 6.87 -1.97
N LEU A 149 24.03 8.11 -2.17
CA LEU A 149 23.61 9.30 -1.44
C LEU A 149 22.98 10.28 -2.42
N ALA A 150 21.84 10.87 -2.06
CA ALA A 150 21.17 11.87 -2.89
C ALA A 150 21.46 13.28 -2.39
N TYR A 151 21.71 14.20 -3.32
CA TYR A 151 21.88 15.63 -3.06
C TYR A 151 21.08 16.47 -4.06
N ASN A 152 20.84 17.73 -3.77
CA ASN A 152 20.15 18.64 -4.68
C ASN A 152 21.11 19.69 -5.23
N GLU A 153 21.24 19.79 -6.56
CA GLU A 153 22.14 20.71 -7.25
C GLU A 153 21.91 22.18 -6.91
N ALA A 154 20.68 22.56 -6.58
CA ALA A 154 20.29 23.94 -6.31
C ALA A 154 20.65 24.40 -4.89
N LEU A 155 20.87 23.47 -3.95
CA LEU A 155 21.15 23.79 -2.56
C LEU A 155 22.62 24.24 -2.36
N ASP A 156 22.81 25.03 -1.31
CA ASP A 156 24.14 25.40 -0.80
C ASP A 156 24.56 24.41 0.29
N TYR A 157 25.82 23.98 0.23
CA TYR A 157 26.43 23.09 1.20
C TYR A 157 27.64 23.72 1.84
N VAL A 158 27.96 23.31 3.04
CA VAL A 158 29.11 23.80 3.81
C VAL A 158 29.95 22.62 4.30
N LEU A 159 31.26 22.77 4.13
CA LEU A 159 32.29 21.93 4.73
C LEU A 159 32.78 22.59 6.02
N LEU A 160 32.69 21.86 7.11
CA LEU A 160 33.10 22.28 8.44
C LEU A 160 34.31 21.49 8.93
N GLN A 161 35.16 22.12 9.72
CA GLN A 161 36.14 21.47 10.59
C GLN A 161 35.59 21.49 12.02
N VAL A 162 35.36 20.33 12.61
CA VAL A 162 34.97 20.23 14.03
C VAL A 162 36.21 20.31 14.91
N ASN A 163 36.14 21.16 15.94
CA ASN A 163 37.25 21.42 16.86
C ASN A 163 36.98 20.93 18.29
N ASP A 164 35.85 20.29 18.52
CA ASP A 164 35.51 19.71 19.82
C ASP A 164 36.47 18.57 20.18
N GLU A 165 36.82 18.45 21.46
CA GLU A 165 37.58 17.31 21.97
C GLU A 165 36.74 16.01 21.94
N GLY A 166 37.39 14.85 21.82
CA GLY A 166 36.75 13.55 21.82
C GLY A 166 36.58 12.96 20.41
N ASP A 167 35.52 12.15 20.19
CA ASP A 167 35.35 11.36 18.98
C ASP A 167 35.15 12.20 17.70
N PHE A 168 34.81 13.48 17.82
CA PHE A 168 34.63 14.41 16.70
C PHE A 168 35.84 15.29 16.41
N GLN A 169 36.90 15.18 17.21
CA GLN A 169 38.07 16.03 17.07
C GLN A 169 38.69 15.93 15.67
N ASN A 170 38.90 17.08 15.04
CA ASN A 170 39.49 17.23 13.71
C ASN A 170 38.68 16.57 12.55
N ARG A 171 37.46 16.17 12.77
CA ARG A 171 36.59 15.66 11.67
C ARG A 171 36.16 16.82 10.76
N LYS A 172 36.15 16.54 9.47
CA LYS A 172 35.57 17.43 8.46
C LYS A 172 34.23 16.89 8.02
N ILE A 173 33.17 17.64 8.21
CA ILE A 173 31.80 17.20 7.91
C ILE A 173 31.12 18.12 6.90
N VAL A 174 30.24 17.56 6.09
CA VAL A 174 29.48 18.28 5.06
C VAL A 174 27.99 18.14 5.33
N VAL A 175 27.28 19.28 5.32
CA VAL A 175 25.83 19.37 5.45
C VAL A 175 25.28 20.51 4.58
N ALA A 176 23.98 20.56 4.34
CA ALA A 176 23.37 21.73 3.70
C ALA A 176 23.47 22.96 4.61
N GLN A 177 23.82 24.12 4.02
CA GLN A 177 23.99 25.37 4.74
C GLN A 177 22.75 25.76 5.55
N ALA A 178 21.56 25.57 4.98
CA ALA A 178 20.29 25.91 5.64
C ALA A 178 19.98 25.05 6.88
N LEU A 179 20.58 23.87 7.00
CA LEU A 179 20.37 22.93 8.11
C LEU A 179 21.53 22.89 9.11
N LEU A 180 22.56 23.71 8.89
CA LEU A 180 23.78 23.71 9.68
C LEU A 180 23.54 23.82 11.18
N GLU A 181 22.77 24.81 11.62
CA GLU A 181 22.53 25.06 13.04
C GLU A 181 21.76 23.90 13.71
N SER A 182 20.79 23.35 12.99
CA SER A 182 20.03 22.19 13.48
C SER A 182 20.91 20.96 13.64
N VAL A 183 21.72 20.64 12.62
CA VAL A 183 22.62 19.47 12.66
C VAL A 183 23.66 19.60 13.76
N ILE A 184 24.28 20.78 13.92
CA ILE A 184 25.26 21.04 14.98
C ILE A 184 24.64 20.81 16.36
N LYS A 185 23.44 21.36 16.59
CA LYS A 185 22.70 21.20 17.84
C LYS A 185 22.39 19.73 18.14
N GLU A 186 21.84 19.02 17.16
CA GLU A 186 21.44 17.60 17.31
C GLU A 186 22.65 16.66 17.48
N CYS A 187 23.77 16.99 16.85
CA CYS A 187 25.02 16.23 17.00
C CYS A 187 25.87 16.68 18.21
N GLY A 188 25.44 17.70 18.95
CA GLY A 188 26.14 18.21 20.13
C GLY A 188 27.49 18.88 19.84
N ILE A 189 27.71 19.36 18.61
CA ILE A 189 28.93 20.05 18.19
C ILE A 189 28.92 21.49 18.72
N LYS A 190 29.96 21.90 19.44
CA LYS A 190 30.07 23.21 20.08
C LYS A 190 31.04 24.14 19.35
N ASN A 191 32.15 23.59 18.87
CA ASN A 191 33.23 24.35 18.28
C ASN A 191 33.54 23.85 16.87
N TYR A 192 33.41 24.71 15.88
CA TYR A 192 33.72 24.40 14.49
C TYR A 192 34.19 25.63 13.72
N ASN A 193 34.85 25.41 12.59
CA ASN A 193 35.18 26.44 11.61
C ASN A 193 34.60 26.06 10.25
N GLU A 194 34.00 27.02 9.56
CA GLU A 194 33.61 26.84 8.16
C GLU A 194 34.86 26.88 7.27
N ILE A 195 35.08 25.80 6.49
CA ILE A 195 36.22 25.71 5.57
C ILE A 195 35.81 26.24 4.19
N LYS A 196 34.65 25.79 3.68
CA LYS A 196 34.24 26.11 2.31
C LYS A 196 32.70 26.00 2.19
N LYS A 197 32.14 26.94 1.42
CA LYS A 197 30.75 26.87 0.91
C LYS A 197 30.80 26.56 -0.57
N PHE A 198 29.85 25.74 -1.03
CA PHE A 198 29.77 25.34 -2.43
C PHE A 198 28.35 24.94 -2.83
N LYS A 199 28.06 24.94 -4.12
CA LYS A 199 26.77 24.53 -4.66
C LYS A 199 26.68 23.01 -4.79
N GLY A 200 25.50 22.46 -4.62
CA GLY A 200 25.25 21.01 -4.77
C GLY A 200 25.74 20.43 -6.09
N LYS A 201 25.63 21.18 -7.21
CA LYS A 201 26.16 20.76 -8.52
C LYS A 201 27.65 20.36 -8.52
N GLU A 202 28.43 20.85 -7.55
CA GLU A 202 29.85 20.53 -7.41
C GLU A 202 30.08 19.09 -6.87
N PHE A 203 29.07 18.44 -6.25
CA PHE A 203 29.16 17.04 -5.84
C PHE A 203 29.24 16.04 -7.00
N LYS A 204 29.01 16.49 -8.22
CA LYS A 204 29.01 15.61 -9.39
C LYS A 204 30.27 14.75 -9.48
N ASN A 205 30.08 13.41 -9.55
CA ASN A 205 31.13 12.39 -9.52
C ASN A 205 31.86 12.23 -8.17
N THR A 206 31.28 12.71 -7.09
CA THR A 206 31.79 12.39 -5.74
C THR A 206 31.34 10.96 -5.37
N ILE A 207 32.27 10.18 -4.82
CA ILE A 207 32.06 8.82 -4.36
C ILE A 207 32.42 8.76 -2.88
N CYS A 208 31.58 8.13 -2.09
CA CYS A 208 31.79 7.88 -0.67
C CYS A 208 32.02 6.39 -0.39
N ASN A 209 32.53 6.10 0.79
CA ASN A 209 32.62 4.75 1.32
C ASN A 209 31.35 4.43 2.13
N HIS A 210 30.94 3.17 2.09
CA HIS A 210 29.88 2.69 2.98
C HIS A 210 30.35 2.78 4.46
N PRO A 211 29.48 3.12 5.43
CA PRO A 211 29.87 3.21 6.86
C PRO A 211 30.45 1.92 7.43
N PHE A 212 30.10 0.78 6.84
CA PHE A 212 30.61 -0.55 7.22
C PHE A 212 31.74 -1.07 6.32
N LEU A 213 32.52 -0.17 5.68
CA LEU A 213 33.61 -0.55 4.79
C LEU A 213 34.56 -1.58 5.47
N ASN A 214 34.97 -1.32 6.69
CA ASN A 214 35.89 -2.18 7.45
C ASN A 214 35.27 -3.54 7.87
N LEU A 215 33.96 -3.69 7.71
CA LEU A 215 33.20 -4.89 8.02
C LEU A 215 32.84 -5.71 6.76
N GLY A 216 33.53 -5.44 5.65
CA GLY A 216 33.37 -6.16 4.39
C GLY A 216 32.35 -5.58 3.41
N TYR A 217 31.84 -4.38 3.68
CA TYR A 217 31.07 -3.58 2.73
C TYR A 217 32.06 -2.80 1.85
N GLN A 218 32.28 -3.29 0.63
CA GLN A 218 33.27 -2.70 -0.29
C GLN A 218 32.61 -1.88 -1.42
N ALA A 219 31.32 -1.63 -1.34
CA ALA A 219 30.62 -0.90 -2.40
C ALA A 219 31.01 0.58 -2.40
N GLU A 220 31.31 1.08 -3.58
CA GLU A 220 31.43 2.52 -3.83
C GLU A 220 30.04 3.15 -3.79
N ILE A 221 29.86 4.19 -2.99
CA ILE A 221 28.60 4.87 -2.79
C ILE A 221 28.63 6.19 -3.57
N PRO A 222 28.03 6.27 -4.77
CA PRO A 222 28.00 7.49 -5.55
C PRO A 222 27.06 8.52 -4.92
N MET A 223 27.38 9.80 -5.07
CA MET A 223 26.46 10.89 -4.84
C MET A 223 25.69 11.20 -6.12
N LEU A 224 24.36 11.21 -6.05
CA LEU A 224 23.44 11.36 -7.18
C LEU A 224 22.57 12.61 -7.01
N GLU A 225 22.34 13.33 -8.10
CA GLU A 225 21.42 14.49 -8.08
C GLU A 225 19.98 14.03 -7.96
N ALA A 226 19.23 14.67 -7.05
CA ALA A 226 17.83 14.37 -6.82
C ALA A 226 17.04 15.59 -6.32
N ARG A 227 15.98 15.95 -7.04
CA ARG A 227 15.14 17.10 -6.72
C ARG A 227 14.28 16.91 -5.46
N PHE A 228 14.05 15.67 -5.02
CA PHE A 228 13.29 15.38 -3.80
C PHE A 228 14.05 15.71 -2.51
N VAL A 229 15.36 15.97 -2.60
CA VAL A 229 16.16 16.42 -1.45
C VAL A 229 15.80 17.86 -1.11
N THR A 230 15.30 18.07 0.11
CA THR A 230 14.87 19.38 0.63
C THR A 230 15.67 19.78 1.87
N THR A 231 15.38 20.96 2.39
CA THR A 231 15.98 21.52 3.63
C THR A 231 14.94 21.67 4.76
N GLU A 232 13.87 20.90 4.73
CA GLU A 232 12.85 20.95 5.78
C GLU A 232 13.31 20.24 7.06
N GLN A 233 14.07 19.15 6.91
CA GLN A 233 14.67 18.40 8.02
C GLN A 233 15.88 17.58 7.56
N GLY A 234 16.63 17.03 8.52
CA GLY A 234 17.79 16.17 8.26
C GLY A 234 19.06 16.98 7.99
N THR A 235 19.80 16.64 6.94
CA THR A 235 21.11 17.23 6.61
C THR A 235 21.19 17.86 5.22
N GLY A 236 20.11 17.75 4.43
CA GLY A 236 20.11 18.13 3.00
C GLY A 236 20.85 17.12 2.11
N ILE A 237 21.19 15.96 2.65
CA ILE A 237 21.72 14.81 1.93
C ILE A 237 20.98 13.57 2.43
N VAL A 238 20.49 12.75 1.51
CA VAL A 238 19.65 11.60 1.82
C VAL A 238 20.37 10.31 1.45
N HIS A 239 20.37 9.36 2.39
CA HIS A 239 20.82 8.00 2.10
C HIS A 239 19.79 7.26 1.25
N CYS A 240 20.23 6.54 0.22
CA CYS A 240 19.35 5.83 -0.70
C CYS A 240 19.58 4.32 -0.61
N ALA A 241 18.47 3.60 -0.31
CA ALA A 241 18.41 2.15 -0.32
C ALA A 241 17.33 1.70 -1.34
N PRO A 242 17.69 1.36 -2.59
CA PRO A 242 16.75 1.16 -3.69
C PRO A 242 15.75 0.02 -3.46
N SER A 243 15.98 -0.85 -2.49
CA SER A 243 15.04 -1.91 -2.11
C SER A 243 14.01 -1.47 -1.08
N HIS A 244 14.13 -0.25 -0.52
CA HIS A 244 13.35 0.21 0.64
C HIS A 244 12.68 1.57 0.49
N GLY A 245 12.68 2.15 -0.71
CA GLY A 245 11.98 3.39 -1.01
C GLY A 245 11.72 3.54 -2.51
N PRO A 246 10.53 4.03 -2.94
CA PRO A 246 10.23 4.23 -4.36
C PRO A 246 11.10 5.32 -5.00
N ASP A 247 11.38 6.42 -4.30
CA ASP A 247 12.24 7.50 -4.80
C ASP A 247 13.68 7.03 -4.92
N ASP A 248 14.20 6.31 -3.92
CA ASP A 248 15.52 5.68 -3.94
C ASP A 248 15.65 4.69 -5.09
N PHE A 249 14.61 3.88 -5.31
CA PHE A 249 14.56 2.91 -6.40
C PHE A 249 14.66 3.60 -7.75
N ASN A 250 13.84 4.61 -8.00
CA ASN A 250 13.80 5.33 -9.28
C ASN A 250 15.12 6.06 -9.52
N LEU A 251 15.67 6.76 -8.52
CA LEU A 251 16.95 7.44 -8.62
C LEU A 251 18.08 6.45 -8.96
N CYS A 252 18.17 5.35 -8.23
CA CYS A 252 19.18 4.32 -8.43
C CYS A 252 19.05 3.65 -9.79
N LEU A 253 17.83 3.28 -10.21
CA LEU A 253 17.55 2.63 -11.50
C LEU A 253 17.98 3.53 -12.67
N ASN A 254 17.63 4.81 -12.63
CA ASN A 254 18.00 5.79 -13.66
C ASN A 254 19.53 6.01 -13.75
N ASN A 255 20.28 5.64 -12.71
CA ASN A 255 21.73 5.67 -12.67
C ASN A 255 22.39 4.29 -12.81
N GLY A 256 21.65 3.28 -13.28
CA GLY A 256 22.16 1.92 -13.54
C GLY A 256 22.38 1.06 -12.30
N ILE A 257 21.94 1.49 -11.12
CA ILE A 257 22.04 0.76 -9.85
C ILE A 257 20.76 -0.05 -9.65
N LYS A 258 20.87 -1.38 -9.67
CA LYS A 258 19.73 -2.28 -9.50
C LYS A 258 19.42 -2.53 -8.02
N ALA A 259 18.14 -2.57 -7.69
CA ALA A 259 17.68 -3.10 -6.41
C ALA A 259 17.92 -4.62 -6.34
N ILE A 260 18.27 -5.11 -5.16
CA ILE A 260 18.45 -6.54 -4.86
C ILE A 260 17.56 -6.92 -3.68
N GLU A 261 17.24 -8.19 -3.53
CA GLU A 261 16.47 -8.65 -2.36
C GLU A 261 17.34 -8.59 -1.10
N THR A 262 17.05 -7.64 -0.23
CA THR A 262 17.78 -7.41 1.02
C THR A 262 17.01 -7.90 2.24
N VAL A 263 15.69 -8.02 2.13
CA VAL A 263 14.78 -8.49 3.18
C VAL A 263 13.81 -9.49 2.58
N ASP A 264 13.63 -10.62 3.25
CA ASP A 264 12.71 -11.68 2.86
C ASP A 264 11.25 -11.36 3.20
N GLY A 265 10.33 -12.28 2.88
CA GLY A 265 8.89 -12.10 3.17
C GLY A 265 8.55 -12.07 4.66
N ASP A 266 9.40 -12.61 5.51
CA ASP A 266 9.26 -12.62 6.97
C ASP A 266 9.79 -11.34 7.63
N GLY A 267 10.40 -10.44 6.86
CA GLY A 267 11.02 -9.24 7.37
C GLY A 267 12.43 -9.46 7.93
N LYS A 268 13.12 -10.51 7.51
CA LYS A 268 14.50 -10.80 7.90
C LYS A 268 15.46 -10.44 6.78
N TYR A 269 16.64 -9.97 7.13
CA TYR A 269 17.68 -9.77 6.14
C TYR A 269 18.06 -11.07 5.45
N THR A 270 18.26 -11.00 4.14
CA THR A 270 18.78 -12.08 3.32
C THR A 270 20.31 -12.15 3.41
N ASN A 271 20.90 -13.19 2.82
CA ASN A 271 22.36 -13.34 2.70
C ASN A 271 23.04 -12.24 1.85
N ASN A 272 22.26 -11.42 1.14
CA ASN A 272 22.77 -10.26 0.42
C ASN A 272 23.19 -9.11 1.37
N VAL A 273 22.75 -9.16 2.64
CA VAL A 273 23.09 -8.16 3.66
C VAL A 273 24.01 -8.79 4.69
N LYS A 274 25.30 -8.72 4.42
CA LYS A 274 26.34 -9.29 5.30
C LYS A 274 26.18 -8.80 6.74
N LEU A 275 26.58 -9.63 7.70
CA LEU A 275 26.53 -9.39 9.17
C LEU A 275 25.13 -9.36 9.78
N PHE A 276 24.09 -9.13 9.00
CA PHE A 276 22.73 -8.96 9.50
C PHE A 276 21.78 -10.08 9.04
N GLU A 277 22.26 -11.05 8.24
CA GLU A 277 21.47 -12.18 7.76
C GLU A 277 20.64 -12.84 8.86
N GLY A 278 19.35 -13.07 8.60
CA GLY A 278 18.41 -13.70 9.52
C GLY A 278 17.87 -12.78 10.63
N ILE A 279 18.43 -11.59 10.82
CA ILE A 279 17.93 -10.61 11.80
C ILE A 279 16.66 -9.96 11.25
N HIS A 280 15.61 -9.92 12.07
CA HIS A 280 14.36 -9.24 11.71
C HIS A 280 14.54 -7.72 11.78
N ILE A 281 14.12 -6.99 10.74
CA ILE A 281 14.37 -5.55 10.56
C ILE A 281 13.89 -4.68 11.74
N PHE A 282 12.74 -4.99 12.35
CA PHE A 282 12.27 -4.27 13.54
C PHE A 282 13.09 -4.54 14.83
N LYS A 283 14.05 -5.46 14.77
CA LYS A 283 15.02 -5.71 15.84
C LYS A 283 16.43 -5.25 15.45
N ALA A 284 16.59 -4.76 14.23
CA ALA A 284 17.91 -4.45 13.68
C ALA A 284 18.44 -3.09 14.10
N ASN A 285 17.57 -2.10 14.37
CA ASN A 285 18.00 -0.74 14.69
C ASN A 285 19.07 -0.67 15.79
N PRO A 286 18.91 -1.28 16.98
CA PRO A 286 19.93 -1.24 18.02
C PRO A 286 21.26 -1.83 17.56
N ILE A 287 21.21 -2.92 16.77
CA ILE A 287 22.41 -3.61 16.27
C ILE A 287 23.14 -2.74 15.23
N VAL A 288 22.39 -2.12 14.32
CA VAL A 288 22.98 -1.22 13.31
C VAL A 288 23.59 0.02 13.98
N ILE A 289 22.89 0.61 14.95
CA ILE A 289 23.38 1.77 15.71
C ILE A 289 24.68 1.44 16.44
N GLU A 290 24.75 0.28 17.13
CA GLU A 290 25.96 -0.16 17.82
C GLU A 290 27.11 -0.38 16.84
N LYS A 291 26.86 -1.01 15.67
CA LYS A 291 27.89 -1.18 14.64
C LYS A 291 28.39 0.15 14.07
N LEU A 292 27.49 1.13 13.87
CA LEU A 292 27.88 2.48 13.44
C LEU A 292 28.77 3.17 14.50
N LYS A 293 28.46 2.97 15.79
CA LYS A 293 29.25 3.49 16.90
C LYS A 293 30.62 2.84 16.96
N GLU A 294 30.72 1.50 16.87
CA GLU A 294 31.98 0.76 16.82
C GLU A 294 32.88 1.25 15.67
N GLN A 295 32.30 1.59 14.52
CA GLN A 295 33.02 2.11 13.35
C GLN A 295 33.27 3.61 13.42
N LYS A 296 32.86 4.30 14.50
CA LYS A 296 32.96 5.75 14.69
C LYS A 296 32.23 6.58 13.62
N ASN A 297 31.22 6.00 12.98
CA ASN A 297 30.40 6.66 11.96
C ASN A 297 29.08 7.22 12.53
N LEU A 298 28.70 6.89 13.75
CA LEU A 298 27.53 7.46 14.42
C LEU A 298 27.90 8.83 15.03
N LEU A 299 27.16 9.89 14.66
CA LEU A 299 27.31 11.21 15.25
C LEU A 299 26.32 11.44 16.39
N SER A 300 25.06 11.09 16.16
CA SER A 300 24.01 11.24 17.16
C SER A 300 22.90 10.21 16.89
N ASN A 301 22.17 9.85 17.93
CA ASN A 301 20.96 9.06 17.83
C ASN A 301 19.88 9.62 18.76
N GLY A 302 18.64 9.47 18.35
CA GLY A 302 17.48 9.97 19.07
C GLY A 302 16.23 9.18 18.71
N GLU A 303 15.08 9.75 18.99
CA GLU A 303 13.78 9.17 18.70
C GLU A 303 12.84 10.23 18.12
N LEU A 304 11.96 9.83 17.22
CA LEU A 304 10.96 10.70 16.60
C LEU A 304 9.60 10.00 16.58
N VAL A 305 8.56 10.70 17.01
CA VAL A 305 7.18 10.27 16.81
C VAL A 305 6.66 10.95 15.55
N HIS A 306 6.25 10.15 14.58
CA HIS A 306 5.76 10.64 13.30
C HIS A 306 4.67 9.73 12.71
N SER A 307 3.94 10.24 11.74
CA SER A 307 2.94 9.47 10.99
C SER A 307 3.62 8.39 10.17
N TYR A 308 3.27 7.11 10.39
CA TYR A 308 3.90 5.95 9.78
C TYR A 308 2.87 4.98 9.18
N PRO A 309 3.13 4.36 8.03
CA PRO A 309 2.19 3.45 7.40
C PRO A 309 2.05 2.14 8.20
N HIS A 310 0.80 1.77 8.47
CA HIS A 310 0.42 0.53 9.14
C HIS A 310 -0.56 -0.25 8.29
N SER A 311 -0.54 -1.56 8.41
CA SER A 311 -1.58 -2.39 7.78
C SER A 311 -2.95 -2.07 8.41
N TRP A 312 -3.94 -1.79 7.58
CA TRP A 312 -5.31 -1.57 8.04
C TRP A 312 -5.88 -2.75 8.83
N ARG A 313 -5.34 -3.94 8.60
CA ARG A 313 -5.81 -5.20 9.16
C ARG A 313 -5.10 -5.59 10.45
N SER A 314 -3.79 -5.82 10.38
CA SER A 314 -2.99 -6.24 11.54
C SER A 314 -2.62 -5.09 12.45
N LYS A 315 -2.77 -3.83 11.98
CA LYS A 315 -2.29 -2.62 12.64
C LYS A 315 -0.76 -2.63 12.88
N ALA A 316 -0.06 -3.56 12.25
CA ALA A 316 1.39 -3.63 12.31
C ALA A 316 2.04 -2.62 11.34
N PRO A 317 3.21 -2.06 11.68
CA PRO A 317 3.94 -1.16 10.81
C PRO A 317 4.35 -1.88 9.52
N LEU A 318 4.32 -1.13 8.42
CA LEU A 318 4.69 -1.60 7.09
C LEU A 318 6.11 -1.15 6.74
N VAL A 319 6.70 -1.83 5.78
CA VAL A 319 7.99 -1.45 5.22
C VAL A 319 7.93 -1.49 3.70
N HIS A 320 8.76 -0.71 3.02
CA HIS A 320 8.99 -0.92 1.61
C HIS A 320 9.95 -2.09 1.42
N ARG A 321 9.59 -3.04 0.55
CA ARG A 321 10.39 -4.22 0.20
C ARG A 321 10.36 -4.43 -1.30
N ALA A 322 11.53 -4.45 -1.94
CA ALA A 322 11.64 -4.83 -3.33
C ALA A 322 11.38 -6.33 -3.48
N THR A 323 10.40 -6.68 -4.29
CA THR A 323 9.98 -8.06 -4.55
C THR A 323 9.30 -8.15 -5.91
N PRO A 324 9.36 -9.30 -6.59
CA PRO A 324 8.60 -9.49 -7.82
C PRO A 324 7.10 -9.40 -7.53
N GLN A 325 6.40 -8.52 -8.23
CA GLN A 325 4.96 -8.33 -8.14
C GLN A 325 4.37 -8.10 -9.53
N TRP A 326 3.04 -8.15 -9.63
CA TRP A 326 2.30 -7.87 -10.84
C TRP A 326 1.65 -6.50 -10.74
N PHE A 327 1.82 -5.70 -11.79
CA PHE A 327 1.38 -4.31 -11.84
C PHE A 327 0.57 -4.04 -13.10
N ILE A 328 -0.49 -3.24 -12.94
CA ILE A 328 -1.14 -2.56 -14.05
C ILE A 328 -0.49 -1.19 -14.20
N SER A 329 0.05 -0.90 -15.38
CA SER A 329 0.71 0.36 -15.68
C SER A 329 -0.30 1.50 -15.79
N MET A 330 -0.05 2.61 -15.11
CA MET A 330 -0.85 3.81 -15.23
C MET A 330 -0.57 4.59 -16.52
N GLU A 331 0.61 4.41 -17.11
CA GLU A 331 1.06 5.13 -18.30
C GLU A 331 0.76 4.37 -19.60
N SER A 332 0.80 3.02 -19.58
CA SER A 332 0.48 2.21 -20.76
C SER A 332 -0.94 2.51 -21.22
N HIS A 333 -1.10 2.63 -22.54
CA HIS A 333 -2.38 2.96 -23.18
C HIS A 333 -3.08 4.19 -22.62
N LYS A 334 -2.30 5.10 -21.96
CA LYS A 334 -2.79 6.36 -21.38
C LYS A 334 -3.91 6.14 -20.35
N LEU A 335 -3.77 5.13 -19.50
CA LEU A 335 -4.79 4.80 -18.50
C LEU A 335 -5.06 5.98 -17.56
N ARG A 336 -4.00 6.66 -17.08
CA ARG A 336 -4.12 7.86 -16.26
C ARG A 336 -4.91 8.96 -16.95
N ASP A 337 -4.57 9.29 -18.20
CA ASP A 337 -5.24 10.35 -18.97
C ASP A 337 -6.71 10.02 -19.20
N LYS A 338 -7.02 8.74 -19.53
CA LYS A 338 -8.40 8.27 -19.70
C LYS A 338 -9.20 8.40 -18.40
N ALA A 339 -8.62 8.03 -17.27
CA ALA A 339 -9.27 8.12 -15.96
C ALA A 339 -9.51 9.58 -15.55
N LEU A 340 -8.53 10.48 -15.74
CA LEU A 340 -8.67 11.90 -15.45
C LEU A 340 -9.77 12.55 -16.30
N LYS A 341 -9.81 12.23 -17.61
CA LYS A 341 -10.88 12.68 -18.49
C LYS A 341 -12.25 12.14 -18.04
N ALA A 342 -12.35 10.88 -17.70
CA ALA A 342 -13.58 10.27 -17.23
C ALA A 342 -14.10 10.91 -15.92
N ILE A 343 -13.20 11.33 -15.02
CA ILE A 343 -13.55 12.11 -13.82
C ILE A 343 -14.14 13.48 -14.22
N ASP A 344 -13.56 14.13 -15.23
CA ASP A 344 -14.06 15.43 -15.70
C ASP A 344 -15.48 15.33 -16.29
N ASP A 345 -15.81 14.21 -16.91
CA ASP A 345 -17.11 13.91 -17.50
C ASP A 345 -18.14 13.39 -16.47
N THR A 346 -17.75 13.09 -15.23
CA THR A 346 -18.59 12.53 -14.16
C THR A 346 -19.19 13.65 -13.28
N THR A 347 -20.45 13.49 -12.87
CA THR A 347 -21.11 14.39 -11.90
C THR A 347 -20.86 13.90 -10.46
N PHE A 348 -20.49 14.81 -9.55
CA PHE A 348 -20.18 14.47 -8.15
C PHE A 348 -21.13 15.16 -7.17
N TYR A 349 -21.62 14.39 -6.18
CA TYR A 349 -22.43 14.83 -5.05
C TYR A 349 -21.77 14.40 -3.72
N PRO A 350 -21.21 15.31 -2.91
CA PRO A 350 -20.96 16.74 -3.19
C PRO A 350 -19.83 16.94 -4.21
N SER A 351 -19.81 18.09 -4.88
CA SER A 351 -18.86 18.43 -5.95
C SER A 351 -17.38 18.33 -5.53
N LYS A 352 -17.06 18.57 -4.25
CA LYS A 352 -15.69 18.41 -3.69
C LYS A 352 -15.10 17.01 -3.86
N GLY A 353 -15.92 15.98 -4.07
CA GLY A 353 -15.49 14.61 -4.34
C GLY A 353 -14.68 14.49 -5.63
N LYS A 354 -14.95 15.36 -6.63
CA LYS A 354 -14.23 15.38 -7.91
C LYS A 354 -12.73 15.64 -7.72
N GLU A 355 -12.40 16.74 -7.05
CA GLU A 355 -10.99 17.11 -6.82
C GLU A 355 -10.25 16.07 -5.99
N ARG A 356 -10.94 15.47 -5.03
CA ARG A 356 -10.36 14.40 -4.21
C ARG A 356 -10.00 13.17 -5.03
N LEU A 357 -10.88 12.69 -5.91
CA LEU A 357 -10.59 11.54 -6.77
C LEU A 357 -9.52 11.88 -7.81
N LYS A 358 -9.59 13.08 -8.39
CA LYS A 358 -8.65 13.58 -9.40
C LYS A 358 -7.21 13.60 -8.86
N SER A 359 -6.98 14.23 -7.70
CA SER A 359 -5.66 14.30 -7.09
C SER A 359 -5.06 12.92 -6.76
N MET A 360 -5.89 11.96 -6.39
CA MET A 360 -5.44 10.58 -6.15
C MET A 360 -5.01 9.86 -7.44
N ILE A 361 -5.66 10.13 -8.58
CA ILE A 361 -5.29 9.54 -9.88
C ILE A 361 -4.05 10.22 -10.47
N GLU A 362 -3.91 11.53 -10.33
CA GLU A 362 -2.77 12.31 -10.86
C GLU A 362 -1.42 11.79 -10.36
N THR A 363 -1.34 11.43 -9.09
CA THR A 363 -0.10 11.00 -8.44
C THR A 363 0.01 9.49 -8.23
N ARG A 364 -1.00 8.71 -8.68
CA ARG A 364 -1.04 7.28 -8.44
C ARG A 364 0.13 6.55 -9.10
N PRO A 365 0.91 5.73 -8.36
CA PRO A 365 1.87 4.80 -8.96
C PRO A 365 1.15 3.67 -9.70
N ASP A 366 1.93 2.85 -10.44
CA ASP A 366 1.39 1.63 -11.05
C ASP A 366 0.68 0.76 -10.00
N TRP A 367 -0.44 0.17 -10.40
CA TRP A 367 -1.31 -0.56 -9.49
C TRP A 367 -0.79 -1.99 -9.25
N CYS A 368 -0.27 -2.26 -8.05
CA CYS A 368 0.15 -3.60 -7.63
C CYS A 368 -1.08 -4.49 -7.39
N VAL A 369 -1.33 -5.45 -8.29
CA VAL A 369 -2.53 -6.31 -8.27
C VAL A 369 -2.29 -7.72 -7.74
N SER A 370 -1.08 -8.10 -7.39
CA SER A 370 -0.77 -9.41 -6.82
C SER A 370 -0.72 -9.40 -5.30
N ARG A 371 -1.22 -10.50 -4.68
CA ARG A 371 -1.17 -10.71 -3.23
C ARG A 371 -0.73 -12.13 -2.92
N GLN A 372 0.17 -12.27 -1.96
CA GLN A 372 0.68 -13.55 -1.45
C GLN A 372 -0.26 -14.10 -0.37
N ARG A 373 -1.52 -14.32 -0.76
CA ARG A 373 -2.60 -14.83 0.09
C ARG A 373 -3.30 -15.99 -0.61
N VAL A 374 -4.09 -16.76 0.14
CA VAL A 374 -4.76 -17.95 -0.39
C VAL A 374 -6.26 -17.76 -0.64
N TRP A 375 -6.92 -16.75 -0.05
CA TRP A 375 -8.34 -16.44 -0.24
C TRP A 375 -8.53 -15.21 -1.11
N GLY A 376 -9.08 -15.41 -2.29
CA GLY A 376 -9.32 -14.45 -3.36
C GLY A 376 -9.28 -15.15 -4.71
N VAL A 377 -9.54 -14.43 -5.79
CA VAL A 377 -9.44 -14.97 -7.16
C VAL A 377 -7.95 -15.17 -7.50
N PRO A 378 -7.53 -16.37 -7.92
CA PRO A 378 -6.13 -16.59 -8.31
C PRO A 378 -5.72 -15.71 -9.49
N LEU A 379 -4.46 -15.34 -9.54
CA LEU A 379 -3.85 -14.67 -10.68
C LEU A 379 -3.59 -15.71 -11.78
N PRO A 380 -4.41 -15.80 -12.85
CA PRO A 380 -4.43 -16.93 -13.75
C PRO A 380 -3.36 -16.81 -14.84
N ILE A 381 -2.10 -16.70 -14.44
CA ILE A 381 -0.98 -16.42 -15.33
C ILE A 381 0.00 -17.59 -15.33
N PHE A 382 0.47 -17.92 -16.53
CA PHE A 382 1.54 -18.86 -16.80
C PHE A 382 2.80 -18.13 -17.27
N VAL A 383 3.96 -18.53 -16.74
CA VAL A 383 5.27 -17.98 -17.10
C VAL A 383 6.15 -19.10 -17.65
N ASN A 384 6.72 -18.94 -18.83
CA ASN A 384 7.61 -19.93 -19.41
C ASN A 384 8.85 -20.13 -18.53
N LYS A 385 9.18 -21.37 -18.18
CA LYS A 385 10.30 -21.70 -17.28
C LYS A 385 11.66 -21.31 -17.82
N LYS A 386 11.83 -21.38 -19.15
CA LYS A 386 13.11 -21.12 -19.83
C LYS A 386 13.27 -19.65 -20.22
N THR A 387 12.30 -19.11 -20.95
CA THR A 387 12.39 -17.71 -21.46
C THR A 387 12.00 -16.68 -20.44
N LYS A 388 11.28 -17.08 -19.37
CA LYS A 388 10.67 -16.20 -18.37
C LYS A 388 9.59 -15.26 -18.95
N GLU A 389 9.17 -15.51 -20.17
CA GLU A 389 8.09 -14.78 -20.84
C GLU A 389 6.73 -15.17 -20.27
N ILE A 390 5.84 -14.19 -20.22
CA ILE A 390 4.45 -14.37 -19.79
C ILE A 390 3.68 -14.97 -20.96
N LEU A 391 2.87 -16.00 -20.72
CA LEU A 391 1.97 -16.54 -21.72
C LEU A 391 0.79 -15.57 -21.90
N VAL A 392 0.68 -15.01 -23.09
CA VAL A 392 -0.45 -14.16 -23.50
C VAL A 392 -1.20 -14.89 -24.59
N ASP A 393 -2.36 -15.46 -24.26
CA ASP A 393 -3.19 -16.22 -25.19
C ASP A 393 -4.66 -16.14 -24.77
N ASP A 394 -5.50 -15.61 -25.68
CA ASP A 394 -6.93 -15.41 -25.43
C ASP A 394 -7.67 -16.74 -25.22
N GLU A 395 -7.29 -17.81 -25.94
CA GLU A 395 -7.93 -19.13 -25.82
C GLU A 395 -7.65 -19.75 -24.45
N VAL A 396 -6.40 -19.61 -23.96
CA VAL A 396 -6.03 -20.08 -22.62
C VAL A 396 -6.77 -19.28 -21.55
N ASN A 397 -6.82 -17.95 -21.69
CA ASN A 397 -7.53 -17.10 -20.73
C ASN A 397 -9.03 -17.43 -20.68
N GLU A 398 -9.68 -17.61 -21.82
CA GLU A 398 -11.10 -17.97 -21.88
C GLU A 398 -11.35 -19.41 -21.39
N ASN A 399 -10.43 -20.35 -21.65
CA ASN A 399 -10.51 -21.70 -21.09
C ASN A 399 -10.49 -21.68 -19.56
N ILE A 400 -9.55 -20.90 -18.96
CA ILE A 400 -9.50 -20.72 -17.50
C ILE A 400 -10.81 -20.11 -16.96
N ALA A 401 -11.29 -19.03 -17.60
CA ALA A 401 -12.52 -18.37 -17.20
C ALA A 401 -13.74 -19.32 -17.28
N SER A 402 -13.83 -20.09 -18.37
CA SER A 402 -14.92 -21.06 -18.55
C SER A 402 -14.89 -22.21 -17.54
N ILE A 403 -13.71 -22.63 -17.08
CA ILE A 403 -13.56 -23.62 -16.01
C ILE A 403 -14.03 -23.01 -14.68
N TYR A 404 -13.61 -21.76 -14.38
CA TYR A 404 -14.03 -21.07 -13.15
C TYR A 404 -15.54 -20.83 -13.11
N GLU A 405 -16.16 -20.49 -14.25
CA GLU A 405 -17.61 -20.28 -14.34
C GLU A 405 -18.42 -21.53 -13.97
N LYS A 406 -17.87 -22.73 -14.20
CA LYS A 406 -18.52 -24.01 -13.91
C LYS A 406 -18.21 -24.54 -12.51
N GLU A 407 -16.98 -24.39 -12.05
CA GLU A 407 -16.45 -25.13 -10.89
C GLU A 407 -15.87 -24.22 -9.79
N GLY A 408 -15.75 -22.91 -10.08
CA GLY A 408 -15.10 -21.93 -9.20
C GLY A 408 -13.58 -21.96 -9.30
N SER A 409 -12.94 -20.95 -8.75
CA SER A 409 -11.49 -20.72 -8.86
C SER A 409 -10.63 -21.64 -7.97
N ASP A 410 -11.24 -22.46 -7.11
CA ASP A 410 -10.52 -23.39 -6.24
C ASP A 410 -9.76 -24.45 -7.05
N CYS A 411 -10.27 -24.82 -8.23
CA CYS A 411 -9.62 -25.74 -9.17
C CYS A 411 -8.23 -25.25 -9.62
N TRP A 412 -7.94 -23.94 -9.60
CA TRP A 412 -6.61 -23.43 -9.90
C TRP A 412 -5.54 -24.01 -8.98
N PHE A 413 -5.85 -24.29 -7.74
CA PHE A 413 -4.88 -24.81 -6.76
C PHE A 413 -4.80 -26.34 -6.71
N SER A 414 -5.85 -27.05 -7.17
CA SER A 414 -5.93 -28.52 -7.11
C SER A 414 -5.56 -29.21 -8.42
N ASP A 415 -5.88 -28.59 -9.56
CA ASP A 415 -5.88 -29.28 -10.84
C ASP A 415 -4.52 -29.19 -11.56
N ASP A 416 -4.31 -30.18 -12.44
CA ASP A 416 -3.15 -30.19 -13.33
C ASP A 416 -3.15 -28.95 -14.24
N PRO A 417 -2.02 -28.21 -14.32
CA PRO A 417 -1.89 -27.06 -15.20
C PRO A 417 -2.25 -27.33 -16.67
N GLN A 418 -2.10 -28.56 -17.16
CA GLN A 418 -2.44 -28.92 -18.52
C GLN A 418 -3.91 -28.71 -18.86
N ARG A 419 -4.81 -28.88 -17.87
CA ARG A 419 -6.24 -28.64 -18.03
C ARG A 419 -6.55 -27.20 -18.47
N PHE A 420 -5.80 -26.23 -17.93
CA PHE A 420 -5.96 -24.80 -18.23
C PHE A 420 -5.29 -24.41 -19.55
N LEU A 421 -4.16 -25.03 -19.86
CA LEU A 421 -3.35 -24.74 -21.05
C LEU A 421 -3.93 -25.33 -22.34
N GLY A 422 -4.83 -26.32 -22.24
CA GLY A 422 -5.35 -27.06 -23.39
C GLY A 422 -4.24 -27.86 -24.11
N ASP A 423 -4.44 -28.13 -25.39
CA ASP A 423 -3.52 -28.96 -26.19
C ASP A 423 -2.37 -28.15 -26.83
N LYS A 424 -2.48 -26.82 -26.84
CA LYS A 424 -1.55 -25.91 -27.51
C LYS A 424 -0.21 -25.77 -26.78
N TYR A 425 -0.22 -25.88 -25.46
CA TYR A 425 0.96 -25.68 -24.61
C TYR A 425 1.16 -26.87 -23.68
N LYS A 426 2.42 -27.14 -23.31
CA LYS A 426 2.77 -28.23 -22.40
C LYS A 426 3.01 -27.71 -20.98
N ALA A 427 2.32 -28.23 -20.00
CA ALA A 427 2.41 -27.81 -18.60
C ALA A 427 3.83 -27.85 -18.03
N GLN A 428 4.66 -28.80 -18.49
CA GLN A 428 6.06 -28.91 -18.07
C GLN A 428 6.92 -27.68 -18.41
N ASP A 429 6.53 -26.89 -19.43
CA ASP A 429 7.29 -25.74 -19.90
C ASP A 429 6.90 -24.44 -19.16
N TYR A 430 5.86 -24.45 -18.32
CA TYR A 430 5.33 -23.28 -17.67
C TYR A 430 5.25 -23.42 -16.15
N ASP A 431 5.48 -22.32 -15.45
CA ASP A 431 5.17 -22.12 -14.04
C ASP A 431 3.78 -21.48 -13.91
N LYS A 432 2.89 -22.10 -13.15
CA LYS A 432 1.57 -21.57 -12.78
C LYS A 432 1.73 -20.71 -11.52
N LEU A 433 1.21 -19.47 -11.53
CA LEU A 433 1.30 -18.58 -10.36
C LEU A 433 0.40 -19.06 -9.22
N SER A 434 0.83 -18.78 -8.00
CA SER A 434 0.07 -19.08 -6.77
C SER A 434 -0.52 -17.83 -6.10
N ASP A 435 -0.13 -16.63 -6.55
CA ASP A 435 -0.65 -15.37 -6.04
C ASP A 435 -2.15 -15.22 -6.38
N ILE A 436 -2.84 -14.41 -5.59
CA ILE A 436 -4.22 -14.02 -5.87
C ILE A 436 -4.30 -12.56 -6.32
N VAL A 437 -5.38 -12.22 -7.00
CA VAL A 437 -5.69 -10.84 -7.38
C VAL A 437 -6.02 -10.02 -6.14
N GLU A 438 -5.71 -8.76 -6.19
CA GLU A 438 -6.01 -7.78 -5.15
C GLU A 438 -7.53 -7.51 -5.08
N VAL A 439 -8.07 -7.45 -3.88
CA VAL A 439 -9.53 -7.38 -3.64
C VAL A 439 -10.20 -6.14 -4.25
N TRP A 440 -9.47 -5.04 -4.43
CA TRP A 440 -10.02 -3.85 -5.07
C TRP A 440 -10.17 -4.04 -6.58
N PHE A 441 -9.40 -4.95 -7.19
CA PHE A 441 -9.64 -5.41 -8.55
C PHE A 441 -10.90 -6.29 -8.60
N ASP A 442 -11.05 -7.26 -7.66
CA ASP A 442 -12.27 -8.07 -7.60
C ASP A 442 -13.53 -7.20 -7.52
N SER A 443 -13.53 -6.20 -6.64
CA SER A 443 -14.67 -5.29 -6.48
C SER A 443 -14.79 -4.28 -7.62
N GLY A 444 -13.68 -3.85 -8.21
CA GLY A 444 -13.64 -2.96 -9.36
C GLY A 444 -14.33 -3.55 -10.57
N SER A 445 -14.19 -4.86 -10.77
CA SER A 445 -14.81 -5.62 -11.87
C SER A 445 -16.34 -5.73 -11.78
N THR A 446 -16.98 -5.24 -10.71
CA THR A 446 -18.43 -5.32 -10.49
C THR A 446 -19.25 -4.82 -11.68
N HIS A 447 -18.79 -3.76 -12.36
CA HIS A 447 -19.47 -3.25 -13.53
C HIS A 447 -19.59 -4.28 -14.66
N SER A 448 -18.66 -5.22 -14.78
CA SER A 448 -18.63 -6.22 -15.84
C SER A 448 -19.51 -7.43 -15.55
N PHE A 449 -19.57 -7.91 -14.30
CA PHE A 449 -20.38 -9.09 -13.96
C PHE A 449 -21.74 -8.76 -13.35
N VAL A 450 -22.04 -7.48 -13.08
CA VAL A 450 -23.37 -7.03 -12.64
C VAL A 450 -24.03 -6.17 -13.70
N LEU A 451 -23.48 -4.96 -14.01
CA LEU A 451 -24.16 -3.99 -14.88
C LEU A 451 -24.30 -4.48 -16.32
N GLU A 452 -23.27 -5.12 -16.87
CA GLU A 452 -23.28 -5.62 -18.26
C GLU A 452 -23.99 -6.97 -18.43
N LYS A 453 -24.20 -7.73 -17.34
CA LYS A 453 -24.78 -9.09 -17.38
C LYS A 453 -26.26 -9.14 -17.08
N ARG A 454 -26.81 -8.11 -16.41
CA ARG A 454 -28.22 -8.08 -15.98
C ARG A 454 -29.04 -7.21 -16.92
N ASP A 455 -30.09 -7.79 -17.49
CA ASP A 455 -30.94 -7.11 -18.46
C ASP A 455 -31.75 -5.95 -17.87
N ASP A 456 -31.97 -5.96 -16.55
CA ASP A 456 -32.66 -4.90 -15.79
C ASP A 456 -31.74 -3.73 -15.37
N LEU A 457 -30.45 -3.83 -15.66
CA LEU A 457 -29.47 -2.81 -15.34
C LEU A 457 -28.83 -2.22 -16.61
N LYS A 458 -28.13 -1.12 -16.46
CA LYS A 458 -27.37 -0.49 -17.56
C LYS A 458 -25.92 -0.27 -17.19
N TRP A 459 -25.05 -0.29 -18.19
CA TRP A 459 -23.67 0.18 -18.09
C TRP A 459 -23.47 1.41 -19.01
N PRO A 460 -22.88 2.53 -18.54
CA PRO A 460 -22.51 2.83 -17.14
C PRO A 460 -23.72 2.92 -16.20
N ALA A 461 -23.48 2.70 -14.89
CA ALA A 461 -24.48 2.96 -13.85
C ALA A 461 -24.88 4.44 -13.83
N SER A 462 -26.14 4.75 -13.55
CA SER A 462 -26.59 6.14 -13.35
C SER A 462 -25.86 6.80 -12.19
N MET A 463 -25.62 6.04 -11.10
CA MET A 463 -24.94 6.53 -9.90
C MET A 463 -24.24 5.42 -9.15
N TYR A 464 -22.99 5.68 -8.71
CA TYR A 464 -22.35 4.94 -7.63
C TYR A 464 -22.55 5.69 -6.32
N LEU A 465 -23.00 4.98 -5.28
CA LEU A 465 -23.30 5.56 -3.97
C LEU A 465 -22.57 4.80 -2.87
N GLU A 466 -21.66 5.49 -2.16
CA GLU A 466 -20.89 4.92 -1.07
C GLU A 466 -20.31 6.00 -0.14
N GLY A 467 -19.61 5.59 0.91
CA GLY A 467 -18.88 6.47 1.81
C GLY A 467 -17.72 7.21 1.14
N SER A 468 -17.33 8.31 1.70
CA SER A 468 -16.26 9.16 1.18
C SER A 468 -14.87 8.50 1.17
N ASP A 469 -14.67 7.41 1.91
CA ASP A 469 -13.46 6.57 1.88
C ASP A 469 -13.30 5.83 0.54
N GLN A 470 -14.40 5.59 -0.19
CA GLN A 470 -14.38 4.87 -1.46
C GLN A 470 -13.76 5.66 -2.63
N HIS A 471 -13.42 6.94 -2.44
CA HIS A 471 -12.53 7.65 -3.36
C HIS A 471 -11.15 6.98 -3.46
N ARG A 472 -10.68 6.30 -2.41
CA ARG A 472 -9.46 5.48 -2.40
C ARG A 472 -9.73 3.98 -2.55
N GLY A 473 -10.97 3.56 -2.63
CA GLY A 473 -11.42 2.18 -2.73
C GLY A 473 -12.16 1.90 -4.04
N TRP A 474 -13.45 1.57 -3.96
CA TRP A 474 -14.26 1.08 -5.07
C TRP A 474 -14.45 2.09 -6.21
N PHE A 475 -14.69 3.37 -5.92
CA PHE A 475 -14.80 4.38 -6.98
C PHE A 475 -13.53 4.43 -7.83
N HIS A 476 -12.38 4.32 -7.18
CA HIS A 476 -11.07 4.39 -7.79
C HIS A 476 -10.75 3.14 -8.63
N SER A 477 -10.90 1.95 -8.06
CA SER A 477 -10.58 0.69 -8.74
C SER A 477 -11.51 0.44 -9.91
N SER A 478 -12.82 0.64 -9.73
CA SER A 478 -13.82 0.46 -10.78
C SER A 478 -13.63 1.46 -11.95
N LEU A 479 -13.24 2.71 -11.63
CA LEU A 479 -12.88 3.70 -12.64
C LEU A 479 -11.69 3.23 -13.49
N LEU A 480 -10.60 2.80 -12.84
CA LEU A 480 -9.40 2.37 -13.55
C LEU A 480 -9.63 1.15 -14.43
N GLU A 481 -10.37 0.16 -13.94
CA GLU A 481 -10.69 -1.03 -14.71
C GLU A 481 -11.57 -0.70 -15.93
N SER A 482 -12.63 0.06 -15.74
CA SER A 482 -13.52 0.44 -16.83
C SER A 482 -12.81 1.36 -17.86
N CYS A 483 -11.99 2.31 -17.39
CA CYS A 483 -11.19 3.14 -18.29
C CYS A 483 -10.12 2.33 -19.05
N GLY A 484 -9.51 1.35 -18.41
CA GLY A 484 -8.53 0.46 -19.04
C GLY A 484 -9.15 -0.45 -20.09
N THR A 485 -10.29 -1.03 -19.81
CA THR A 485 -10.91 -2.08 -20.65
C THR A 485 -12.00 -1.57 -21.59
N ARG A 486 -12.59 -0.40 -21.34
CA ARG A 486 -13.72 0.20 -22.10
C ARG A 486 -13.52 1.67 -22.47
N GLY A 487 -12.47 2.31 -21.94
CA GLY A 487 -12.12 3.70 -22.27
C GLY A 487 -12.98 4.79 -21.61
N LYS A 488 -13.90 4.43 -20.69
CA LYS A 488 -14.76 5.38 -19.96
C LYS A 488 -15.11 4.91 -18.55
N ALA A 489 -15.62 5.83 -17.71
CA ALA A 489 -16.08 5.50 -16.36
C ALA A 489 -17.22 4.48 -16.36
N PRO A 490 -17.35 3.63 -15.31
CA PRO A 490 -18.46 2.69 -15.16
C PRO A 490 -19.71 3.33 -14.57
N PHE A 491 -19.70 4.64 -14.33
CA PHE A 491 -20.76 5.44 -13.71
C PHE A 491 -20.88 6.81 -14.38
N GLU A 492 -22.10 7.36 -14.38
CA GLU A 492 -22.40 8.72 -14.83
C GLU A 492 -22.25 9.73 -13.70
N SER A 493 -22.53 9.31 -12.46
CA SER A 493 -22.38 10.15 -11.28
C SER A 493 -21.88 9.36 -10.06
N ILE A 494 -21.31 10.10 -9.09
CA ILE A 494 -20.92 9.59 -7.77
C ILE A 494 -21.62 10.41 -6.70
N LEU A 495 -22.31 9.74 -5.79
CA LEU A 495 -22.76 10.30 -4.53
C LEU A 495 -21.93 9.72 -3.40
N SER A 496 -21.24 10.59 -2.63
CA SER A 496 -20.46 10.16 -1.48
C SER A 496 -20.99 10.77 -0.19
N HIS A 497 -21.20 9.94 0.83
CA HIS A 497 -21.64 10.36 2.15
C HIS A 497 -20.49 10.36 3.17
N GLY A 498 -20.68 11.10 4.28
CA GLY A 498 -19.76 11.12 5.42
C GLY A 498 -19.80 9.83 6.25
N PHE A 499 -18.98 9.78 7.29
CA PHE A 499 -18.95 8.66 8.25
C PHE A 499 -20.01 8.84 9.34
N VAL A 500 -20.38 7.73 9.96
CA VAL A 500 -21.11 7.77 11.23
C VAL A 500 -20.07 7.85 12.37
N VAL A 501 -20.17 8.91 13.16
CA VAL A 501 -19.27 9.21 14.29
C VAL A 501 -20.07 9.27 15.60
N ASP A 502 -19.40 9.19 16.73
CA ASP A 502 -20.08 9.32 18.03
C ASP A 502 -20.62 10.75 18.27
N GLY A 503 -21.36 10.97 19.34
CA GLY A 503 -21.94 12.28 19.67
C GLY A 503 -20.91 13.41 19.82
N LYS A 504 -19.64 13.07 20.05
CA LYS A 504 -18.52 14.02 20.13
C LYS A 504 -17.84 14.27 18.78
N GLY A 505 -18.24 13.54 17.71
CA GLY A 505 -17.63 13.64 16.40
C GLY A 505 -16.38 12.77 16.23
N LEU A 506 -16.15 11.80 17.12
CA LEU A 506 -15.02 10.89 17.05
C LEU A 506 -15.39 9.60 16.29
N LYS A 507 -14.45 9.07 15.53
CA LYS A 507 -14.61 7.77 14.87
C LYS A 507 -14.93 6.68 15.91
N MET A 508 -15.99 5.93 15.65
CA MET A 508 -16.37 4.82 16.53
C MET A 508 -15.40 3.65 16.39
N SER A 509 -14.92 3.12 17.51
CA SER A 509 -14.07 1.94 17.56
C SER A 509 -14.29 1.13 18.82
N LYS A 510 -14.05 -0.19 18.74
CA LYS A 510 -14.14 -1.07 19.91
C LYS A 510 -13.14 -0.70 21.00
N SER A 511 -11.95 -0.23 20.61
CA SER A 511 -10.90 0.19 21.53
C SER A 511 -11.26 1.43 22.34
N LEU A 512 -12.05 2.35 21.78
CA LEU A 512 -12.55 3.55 22.46
C LEU A 512 -13.85 3.27 23.25
N GLY A 513 -14.49 2.10 23.03
CA GLY A 513 -15.75 1.77 23.70
C GLY A 513 -16.95 2.65 23.32
N ASN A 514 -16.85 3.42 22.23
CA ASN A 514 -17.85 4.37 21.76
C ASN A 514 -18.71 3.84 20.60
N VAL A 515 -18.70 2.54 20.34
CA VAL A 515 -19.47 1.91 19.27
C VAL A 515 -20.93 1.81 19.67
N ILE A 516 -21.82 2.34 18.83
CA ILE A 516 -23.26 2.16 18.92
C ILE A 516 -23.66 1.23 17.77
N ALA A 517 -24.02 -0.01 18.11
CA ALA A 517 -24.42 -0.99 17.10
C ALA A 517 -25.90 -0.79 16.71
N PRO A 518 -26.26 -0.97 15.42
CA PRO A 518 -27.65 -0.90 14.98
C PRO A 518 -28.59 -1.82 15.77
N GLU A 519 -28.15 -3.02 16.16
CA GLU A 519 -28.93 -3.97 16.96
C GLU A 519 -29.34 -3.43 18.32
N ASP A 520 -28.50 -2.62 18.97
CA ASP A 520 -28.80 -2.02 20.26
C ASP A 520 -29.85 -0.90 20.12
N ILE A 521 -29.77 -0.14 19.02
CA ILE A 521 -30.79 0.84 18.67
C ILE A 521 -32.12 0.15 18.36
N LEU A 522 -32.09 -0.92 17.56
CA LEU A 522 -33.29 -1.66 17.21
C LEU A 522 -34.00 -2.26 18.42
N LYS A 523 -33.28 -2.74 19.42
CA LYS A 523 -33.84 -3.25 20.69
C LYS A 523 -34.53 -2.15 21.51
N LYS A 524 -33.92 -0.97 21.58
CA LYS A 524 -34.42 0.13 22.43
C LYS A 524 -35.49 0.97 21.74
N TYR A 525 -35.31 1.31 20.46
CA TYR A 525 -36.13 2.28 19.73
C TYR A 525 -36.92 1.69 18.56
N GLY A 526 -36.51 0.55 18.03
CA GLY A 526 -37.02 0.03 16.77
C GLY A 526 -36.36 0.65 15.54
N ALA A 527 -36.69 0.12 14.35
CA ALA A 527 -36.05 0.54 13.09
C ALA A 527 -36.44 1.95 12.64
N ASP A 528 -37.69 2.38 12.91
CA ASP A 528 -38.21 3.65 12.41
C ASP A 528 -37.45 4.85 12.95
N ILE A 529 -37.01 4.82 14.20
CA ILE A 529 -36.25 5.90 14.81
C ILE A 529 -34.88 6.05 14.12
N LEU A 530 -34.19 4.95 13.87
CA LEU A 530 -32.93 4.95 13.15
C LEU A 530 -33.11 5.48 11.71
N ARG A 531 -34.17 5.07 11.03
CA ARG A 531 -34.50 5.52 9.67
C ARG A 531 -34.83 7.02 9.61
N ILE A 532 -35.56 7.54 10.59
CA ILE A 532 -35.88 8.99 10.69
C ILE A 532 -34.60 9.78 10.94
N TRP A 533 -33.72 9.31 11.82
CA TRP A 533 -32.42 9.94 12.05
C TRP A 533 -31.60 10.01 10.76
N VAL A 534 -31.49 8.93 10.00
CA VAL A 534 -30.80 8.92 8.71
C VAL A 534 -31.43 9.91 7.72
N ALA A 535 -32.77 9.86 7.56
CA ALA A 535 -33.51 10.68 6.61
C ALA A 535 -33.45 12.18 6.93
N SER A 536 -33.23 12.55 8.21
CA SER A 536 -33.14 13.94 8.66
C SER A 536 -31.71 14.50 8.67
N SER A 537 -30.72 13.66 8.38
CA SER A 537 -29.32 14.01 8.46
C SER A 537 -28.78 14.58 7.13
N ASN A 538 -27.74 15.44 7.23
CA ASN A 538 -27.02 15.91 6.04
C ASN A 538 -25.93 14.88 5.67
N TYR A 539 -26.17 14.08 4.67
CA TYR A 539 -25.28 13.02 4.23
C TYR A 539 -23.90 13.51 3.72
N ALA A 540 -23.79 14.78 3.31
CA ALA A 540 -22.54 15.35 2.78
C ALA A 540 -21.47 15.58 3.88
N GLU A 541 -21.85 15.43 5.16
CA GLU A 541 -21.01 15.60 6.35
C GLU A 541 -21.01 14.33 7.18
N ASP A 542 -20.11 14.27 8.18
CA ASP A 542 -20.11 13.16 9.13
C ASP A 542 -21.35 13.22 10.04
N LEU A 543 -21.99 12.09 10.21
CA LEU A 543 -23.26 11.91 10.91
C LEU A 543 -23.00 11.56 12.37
N ARG A 544 -23.36 12.46 13.28
CA ARG A 544 -23.24 12.19 14.71
C ARG A 544 -24.40 11.33 15.22
N ILE A 545 -24.08 10.32 16.00
CA ILE A 545 -25.06 9.45 16.66
C ILE A 545 -24.74 9.30 18.13
N ASP A 546 -25.75 9.51 18.97
CA ASP A 546 -25.79 9.10 20.37
C ASP A 546 -27.25 8.88 20.83
N TYR A 547 -27.42 8.38 22.05
CA TYR A 547 -28.76 8.10 22.55
C TYR A 547 -29.60 9.36 22.76
N SER A 548 -28.99 10.51 23.07
CA SER A 548 -29.73 11.78 23.24
C SER A 548 -30.30 12.28 21.92
N ILE A 549 -29.54 12.12 20.82
CA ILE A 549 -30.01 12.45 19.47
C ILE A 549 -31.18 11.53 19.08
N LEU A 550 -31.06 10.23 19.36
CA LEU A 550 -32.12 9.26 19.07
C LEU A 550 -33.39 9.49 19.89
N ASP A 551 -33.27 9.95 21.15
CA ASP A 551 -34.41 10.32 22.00
C ASP A 551 -35.20 11.48 21.38
N GLN A 552 -34.54 12.48 20.79
CA GLN A 552 -35.21 13.60 20.09
C GLN A 552 -35.98 13.10 18.85
N HIS A 553 -35.42 12.18 18.10
CA HIS A 553 -36.10 11.56 16.95
C HIS A 553 -37.28 10.68 17.39
N ALA A 554 -37.17 10.01 18.52
CA ALA A 554 -38.27 9.25 19.11
C ALA A 554 -39.46 10.16 19.50
N GLU A 555 -39.19 11.35 20.04
CA GLU A 555 -40.24 12.34 20.30
C GLU A 555 -40.90 12.83 18.99
N SER A 556 -40.13 13.15 17.98
CA SER A 556 -40.64 13.53 16.67
C SER A 556 -41.50 12.43 16.05
N TYR A 557 -41.06 11.17 16.09
CA TYR A 557 -41.81 10.01 15.63
C TYR A 557 -43.14 9.86 16.38
N ARG A 558 -43.14 10.07 17.73
CA ARG A 558 -44.35 9.99 18.56
C ARG A 558 -45.40 11.02 18.12
N LYS A 559 -44.99 12.26 17.80
CA LYS A 559 -45.85 13.30 17.25
C LYS A 559 -46.46 12.89 15.91
N ILE A 560 -45.62 12.40 14.97
CA ILE A 560 -46.08 11.92 13.65
C ILE A 560 -47.11 10.79 13.82
N ARG A 561 -46.79 9.79 14.61
CA ARG A 561 -47.65 8.63 14.83
C ARG A 561 -49.00 9.03 15.47
N ASN A 562 -49.00 9.98 16.40
CA ASN A 562 -50.22 10.46 17.04
C ASN A 562 -51.13 11.25 16.09
N THR A 563 -50.59 11.79 14.97
CA THR A 563 -51.37 12.47 13.93
C THR A 563 -52.24 11.51 13.15
N PHE A 564 -51.86 10.25 13.09
CA PHE A 564 -52.59 9.19 12.38
C PHE A 564 -53.61 8.42 13.27
N ARG A 565 -53.72 8.76 14.54
CA ARG A 565 -54.72 8.25 15.49
C ARG A 565 -55.90 9.20 15.61
#